data_2f1adf9cd6f41ee2072d7f1fafe19ce2
#
_entry.id   2f1adf9cd6f41ee2072d7f1fafe19ce2
#
_cell.length_a   1.000
_cell.length_b   1.000
_cell.length_c   1.000
_cell.angle_alpha   90.00
_cell.angle_beta   90.00
_cell.angle_gamma   90.00
#
_symmetry.space_group_name_H-M   'P 1'
#
loop_
_entity.id
_entity.type
_entity.pdbx_description
1 polymer ?
#
loop_
_entity_poly.entity_id
_entity_poly.type
_entity_poly.pdbx_seq_one_letter_code
_entity_poly.pdbx_strand_id
1 'polypeptide(L)'
;MQLRAAVATLAALALGLSACGKSTDGAAGAPSTSSTPIAKIAAPAGKSWADTVSVTPEGGYLMGNPDAPIKLIEFGALSCSHCAEFAEKSFTKMRDDYVASGRVSFELRLFMLNALDIPAAMLATCGAPESVIPLSEQFWAWQPNMFTNLQAAGDAKLQAAGNLPPNQRFAAIANVAGMDTFFAERGIAKDQAAACLADVGKATTLSNQTQAANEKYQVSGTPTFYLNGKNLQTATWETVEPLLQTAGAR
;
A
#
# COMPACT_ATOMS: atom_id res chain seq x y z
N MET A 1 20.68 -42.94 63.06
CA MET A 1 21.17 -44.35 63.02
C MET A 1 21.74 -44.61 61.64
N GLN A 2 23.07 -44.86 61.66
CA GLN A 2 23.86 -45.63 60.70
C GLN A 2 23.82 -45.22 59.21
N LEU A 3 24.83 -44.65 58.65
CA LEU A 3 26.27 -44.98 58.45
C LEU A 3 26.56 -45.97 57.31
N ARG A 4 27.53 -45.57 56.51
CA ARG A 4 28.45 -46.33 55.63
C ARG A 4 28.05 -46.39 54.13
N ALA A 5 28.88 -46.19 53.20
CA ALA A 5 30.30 -45.90 52.99
C ALA A 5 30.59 -46.26 51.53
N ALA A 6 31.21 -45.35 50.90
CA ALA A 6 32.41 -45.48 50.06
C ALA A 6 32.56 -46.73 49.15
N VAL A 7 32.89 -46.54 47.90
CA VAL A 7 34.15 -46.97 47.27
C VAL A 7 34.37 -46.25 45.94
N ALA A 8 35.55 -45.72 45.81
CA ALA A 8 36.14 -45.06 44.60
C ALA A 8 36.73 -46.15 43.69
N THR A 9 36.74 -45.89 42.41
CA THR A 9 37.78 -46.42 41.49
C THR A 9 38.15 -45.41 40.41
N LEU A 10 39.43 -45.23 40.30
CA LEU A 10 40.20 -44.33 39.38
C LEU A 10 40.29 -44.89 37.94
N ALA A 11 40.76 -44.02 37.13
CA ALA A 11 41.55 -44.13 35.88
C ALA A 11 40.71 -44.18 34.61
N ALA A 12 41.00 -43.46 33.55
CA ALA A 12 42.29 -43.10 32.97
C ALA A 12 42.19 -41.88 32.04
N LEU A 13 43.29 -41.17 31.96
CA LEU A 13 43.64 -40.10 31.03
C LEU A 13 43.48 -40.49 29.55
N ALA A 14 42.96 -39.56 28.75
CA ALA A 14 43.39 -39.39 27.36
C ALA A 14 43.47 -37.92 27.05
N LEU A 15 44.67 -37.40 26.93
CA LEU A 15 45.00 -36.08 26.35
C LEU A 15 44.72 -36.13 24.85
N GLY A 16 43.92 -35.18 24.39
CA GLY A 16 43.80 -34.85 22.98
C GLY A 16 43.98 -33.33 22.83
N LEU A 17 45.13 -32.95 22.27
CA LEU A 17 45.56 -31.56 22.02
C LEU A 17 44.69 -30.88 20.98
N SER A 18 44.35 -29.62 21.31
CA SER A 18 44.49 -28.42 20.51
C SER A 18 43.88 -28.32 19.13
N ALA A 19 42.98 -27.38 19.01
CA ALA A 19 43.10 -26.42 17.93
C ALA A 19 42.55 -25.06 18.40
N CYS A 20 43.44 -24.12 18.59
CA CYS A 20 43.09 -22.68 18.63
C CYS A 20 42.46 -22.29 17.34
N GLY A 21 41.13 -22.18 17.31
CA GLY A 21 40.38 -21.48 16.27
C GLY A 21 40.10 -20.07 16.74
N LYS A 22 40.74 -19.12 16.08
CA LYS A 22 40.57 -17.68 16.22
C LYS A 22 39.08 -17.32 16.21
N SER A 23 38.58 -16.76 17.28
CA SER A 23 37.29 -16.07 17.33
C SER A 23 37.39 -14.84 16.42
N THR A 24 36.93 -14.97 15.21
CA THR A 24 36.57 -13.79 14.40
C THR A 24 35.18 -13.40 14.83
N ASP A 25 35.07 -12.19 15.35
CA ASP A 25 33.81 -11.52 15.62
C ASP A 25 32.94 -11.62 14.37
N GLY A 26 31.96 -12.50 14.43
CA GLY A 26 30.96 -12.64 13.40
C GLY A 26 30.00 -11.46 13.48
N ALA A 27 30.25 -10.44 12.66
CA ALA A 27 29.18 -9.55 12.27
C ALA A 27 27.98 -10.40 11.87
N ALA A 28 26.84 -10.18 12.53
CA ALA A 28 25.59 -10.83 12.20
C ALA A 28 25.27 -10.47 10.74
N GLY A 29 25.62 -11.38 9.84
CA GLY A 29 25.28 -11.29 8.43
C GLY A 29 23.76 -11.31 8.31
N ALA A 30 23.19 -10.22 7.82
CA ALA A 30 21.82 -10.22 7.37
C ALA A 30 21.58 -11.44 6.46
N PRO A 31 20.46 -12.13 6.56
CA PRO A 31 20.16 -13.28 5.73
C PRO A 31 20.02 -12.82 4.27
N SER A 32 21.07 -12.99 3.49
CA SER A 32 21.04 -12.79 2.04
C SER A 32 20.36 -13.99 1.39
N THR A 33 19.06 -14.11 1.53
CA THR A 33 18.28 -15.02 0.70
C THR A 33 17.87 -14.28 -0.58
N SER A 34 18.85 -14.08 -1.44
CA SER A 34 18.58 -13.68 -2.82
C SER A 34 17.89 -14.82 -3.54
N SER A 35 16.58 -14.71 -3.75
CA SER A 35 15.87 -15.65 -4.62
C SER A 35 16.41 -15.56 -6.04
N THR A 36 16.37 -16.67 -6.77
CA THR A 36 16.67 -16.67 -8.20
C THR A 36 15.74 -15.68 -8.91
N PRO A 37 16.25 -14.83 -9.82
CA PRO A 37 15.39 -13.91 -10.56
C PRO A 37 14.28 -14.66 -11.30
N ILE A 38 13.07 -14.20 -11.17
CA ILE A 38 11.90 -14.72 -11.87
C ILE A 38 11.96 -14.21 -13.32
N ALA A 39 11.72 -15.08 -14.29
CA ALA A 39 11.64 -14.67 -15.69
C ALA A 39 10.47 -13.71 -15.93
N LYS A 40 10.61 -12.77 -16.87
CA LYS A 40 9.50 -11.89 -17.28
C LYS A 40 8.34 -12.73 -17.83
N ILE A 41 7.13 -12.33 -17.49
CA ILE A 41 5.88 -12.97 -17.92
C ILE A 41 5.22 -12.05 -18.94
N ALA A 42 5.14 -12.51 -20.20
CA ALA A 42 4.56 -11.70 -21.26
C ALA A 42 3.07 -11.41 -21.01
N ALA A 43 2.64 -10.21 -21.35
CA ALA A 43 1.24 -9.87 -21.38
C ALA A 43 0.54 -10.57 -22.58
N PRO A 44 -0.78 -10.77 -22.54
CA PRO A 44 -1.54 -11.22 -23.69
C PRO A 44 -1.29 -10.34 -24.92
N ALA A 45 -1.38 -10.92 -26.10
CA ALA A 45 -1.12 -10.20 -27.35
C ALA A 45 -1.91 -8.89 -27.45
N GLY A 46 -1.23 -7.81 -27.78
CA GLY A 46 -1.80 -6.45 -27.90
C GLY A 46 -2.13 -5.76 -26.58
N LYS A 47 -1.72 -6.33 -25.42
CA LYS A 47 -1.88 -5.72 -24.09
C LYS A 47 -0.54 -5.45 -23.42
N SER A 48 -0.58 -4.53 -22.47
CA SER A 48 0.51 -4.27 -21.52
C SER A 48 0.01 -4.61 -20.11
N TRP A 49 0.86 -5.24 -19.31
CA TRP A 49 0.52 -5.42 -17.89
C TRP A 49 0.41 -4.09 -17.15
N ALA A 50 1.20 -3.08 -17.52
CA ALA A 50 1.14 -1.74 -16.94
C ALA A 50 -0.20 -1.02 -17.16
N ASP A 51 -0.93 -1.41 -18.21
CA ASP A 51 -2.24 -0.82 -18.57
C ASP A 51 -3.42 -1.77 -18.24
N THR A 52 -3.12 -2.91 -17.64
CA THR A 52 -4.15 -3.87 -17.23
C THR A 52 -4.53 -3.63 -15.78
N VAL A 53 -5.78 -3.22 -15.54
CA VAL A 53 -6.32 -3.02 -14.19
C VAL A 53 -7.59 -3.85 -14.01
N SER A 54 -7.75 -4.44 -12.85
CA SER A 54 -8.96 -5.18 -12.45
C SER A 54 -9.37 -4.81 -11.03
N VAL A 55 -10.68 -4.92 -10.76
CA VAL A 55 -11.20 -4.76 -9.39
C VAL A 55 -11.12 -6.09 -8.67
N THR A 56 -10.55 -6.10 -7.48
CA THR A 56 -10.44 -7.30 -6.65
C THR A 56 -11.71 -7.54 -5.84
N PRO A 57 -11.95 -8.78 -5.34
CA PRO A 57 -13.09 -9.07 -4.47
C PRO A 57 -13.12 -8.22 -3.20
N GLU A 58 -11.97 -7.77 -2.72
CA GLU A 58 -11.85 -6.86 -1.57
C GLU A 58 -12.08 -5.39 -1.94
N GLY A 59 -12.38 -5.08 -3.20
CA GLY A 59 -12.64 -3.73 -3.71
C GLY A 59 -11.38 -2.91 -3.95
N GLY A 60 -10.22 -3.55 -4.03
CA GLY A 60 -8.97 -2.93 -4.46
C GLY A 60 -8.87 -2.84 -5.98
N TYR A 61 -7.90 -2.09 -6.46
CA TYR A 61 -7.57 -1.92 -7.87
C TYR A 61 -6.21 -2.53 -8.13
N LEU A 62 -6.20 -3.66 -8.82
CA LEU A 62 -4.98 -4.42 -9.13
C LEU A 62 -4.49 -4.06 -10.52
N MET A 63 -3.31 -3.48 -10.60
CA MET A 63 -2.57 -3.21 -11.84
C MET A 63 -1.57 -4.35 -12.08
N GLY A 64 -1.59 -4.90 -13.27
CA GLY A 64 -0.65 -5.92 -13.70
C GLY A 64 -1.23 -7.30 -13.92
N ASN A 65 -0.34 -8.28 -13.91
CA ASN A 65 -0.69 -9.69 -14.05
C ASN A 65 -1.40 -10.17 -12.75
N PRO A 66 -2.66 -10.61 -12.80
CA PRO A 66 -3.36 -11.11 -11.61
C PRO A 66 -2.70 -12.37 -11.02
N ASP A 67 -1.99 -13.14 -11.87
CA ASP A 67 -1.25 -14.33 -11.49
C ASP A 67 0.24 -14.06 -11.23
N ALA A 68 0.61 -12.79 -11.04
CA ALA A 68 2.00 -12.43 -10.73
C ALA A 68 2.48 -13.16 -9.47
N PRO A 69 3.70 -13.74 -9.50
CA PRO A 69 4.28 -14.44 -8.36
C PRO A 69 4.62 -13.51 -7.20
N ILE A 70 4.73 -12.21 -7.45
CA ILE A 70 5.00 -11.18 -6.44
C ILE A 70 3.80 -10.25 -6.40
N LYS A 71 3.13 -10.18 -5.25
CA LYS A 71 1.92 -9.38 -5.04
C LYS A 71 2.20 -8.32 -3.98
N LEU A 72 2.18 -7.06 -4.39
CA LEU A 72 2.28 -5.92 -3.50
C LEU A 72 0.91 -5.27 -3.36
N ILE A 73 0.41 -5.16 -2.12
CA ILE A 73 -0.81 -4.44 -1.78
C ILE A 73 -0.43 -3.21 -1.00
N GLU A 74 -0.99 -2.07 -1.37
CA GLU A 74 -0.95 -0.82 -0.62
C GLU A 74 -2.34 -0.48 -0.09
N PHE A 75 -2.47 -0.28 1.21
CA PHE A 75 -3.59 0.45 1.81
C PHE A 75 -3.20 1.91 1.88
N GLY A 76 -3.77 2.71 0.98
CA GLY A 76 -3.41 4.11 0.78
C GLY A 76 -4.61 5.04 0.97
N ALA A 77 -4.40 6.19 1.61
CA ALA A 77 -5.39 7.25 1.74
C ALA A 77 -5.01 8.45 0.88
N LEU A 78 -5.98 9.03 0.21
CA LEU A 78 -5.71 10.16 -0.69
C LEU A 78 -5.29 11.44 0.05
N SER A 79 -5.66 11.57 1.33
CA SER A 79 -5.21 12.67 2.20
C SER A 79 -3.86 12.41 2.89
N CYS A 80 -3.27 11.23 2.72
CA CYS A 80 -2.05 10.84 3.42
C CYS A 80 -0.79 11.37 2.73
N SER A 81 0.00 12.20 3.40
CA SER A 81 1.24 12.75 2.86
C SER A 81 2.34 11.70 2.64
N HIS A 82 2.42 10.68 3.50
CA HIS A 82 3.38 9.59 3.30
C HIS A 82 3.00 8.69 2.12
N CYS A 83 1.71 8.53 1.80
CA CYS A 83 1.27 7.88 0.57
C CYS A 83 1.71 8.68 -0.65
N ALA A 84 1.54 10.01 -0.61
CA ALA A 84 2.00 10.89 -1.68
C ALA A 84 3.51 10.81 -1.89
N GLU A 85 4.29 10.81 -0.80
CA GLU A 85 5.75 10.65 -0.86
C GLU A 85 6.16 9.29 -1.45
N PHE A 86 5.49 8.21 -1.04
CA PHE A 86 5.73 6.88 -1.61
C PHE A 86 5.43 6.85 -3.11
N ALA A 87 4.28 7.39 -3.51
CA ALA A 87 3.85 7.46 -4.90
C ALA A 87 4.84 8.24 -5.78
N GLU A 88 5.27 9.41 -5.34
CA GLU A 88 6.26 10.25 -6.04
C GLU A 88 7.56 9.48 -6.34
N LYS A 89 8.04 8.70 -5.36
CA LYS A 89 9.30 7.97 -5.48
C LYS A 89 9.18 6.65 -6.26
N SER A 90 8.02 6.02 -6.22
CA SER A 90 7.86 4.63 -6.64
C SER A 90 7.12 4.44 -7.95
N PHE A 91 6.11 5.28 -8.25
CA PHE A 91 5.07 4.93 -9.22
C PHE A 91 5.61 4.60 -10.62
N THR A 92 6.43 5.47 -11.17
CA THR A 92 6.99 5.24 -12.51
C THR A 92 7.74 3.91 -12.58
N LYS A 93 8.60 3.67 -11.60
CA LYS A 93 9.41 2.43 -11.56
C LYS A 93 8.56 1.20 -11.25
N MET A 94 7.60 1.33 -10.33
CA MET A 94 6.64 0.26 -10.04
C MET A 94 5.88 -0.15 -11.29
N ARG A 95 5.33 0.81 -12.04
CA ARG A 95 4.56 0.57 -13.25
C ARG A 95 5.42 0.01 -14.38
N ASP A 96 6.52 0.69 -14.71
CA ASP A 96 7.26 0.47 -15.95
C ASP A 96 8.30 -0.65 -15.84
N ASP A 97 8.90 -0.86 -14.65
CA ASP A 97 9.91 -1.89 -14.46
C ASP A 97 9.33 -3.16 -13.83
N TYR A 98 8.53 -3.01 -12.76
CA TYR A 98 8.05 -4.14 -11.97
C TYR A 98 6.77 -4.73 -12.55
N VAL A 99 5.71 -3.93 -12.67
CA VAL A 99 4.41 -4.39 -13.14
C VAL A 99 4.46 -4.77 -14.62
N ALA A 100 5.06 -3.94 -15.47
CA ALA A 100 5.21 -4.21 -16.90
C ALA A 100 5.97 -5.52 -17.20
N SER A 101 6.80 -5.97 -16.25
CA SER A 101 7.49 -7.26 -16.37
C SER A 101 6.59 -8.48 -16.21
N GLY A 102 5.36 -8.30 -15.70
CA GLY A 102 4.42 -9.37 -15.36
C GLY A 102 4.78 -10.16 -14.10
N ARG A 103 5.92 -9.88 -13.47
CA ARG A 103 6.39 -10.57 -12.24
C ARG A 103 5.77 -10.01 -10.98
N VAL A 104 5.36 -8.74 -11.01
CA VAL A 104 4.76 -8.03 -9.89
C VAL A 104 3.35 -7.58 -10.28
N SER A 105 2.39 -7.77 -9.38
CA SER A 105 1.13 -7.04 -9.40
C SER A 105 1.14 -6.02 -8.26
N PHE A 106 0.59 -4.83 -8.54
CA PHE A 106 0.37 -3.79 -7.56
C PHE A 106 -1.12 -3.58 -7.35
N GLU A 107 -1.59 -3.72 -6.11
CA GLU A 107 -3.00 -3.51 -5.75
C GLU A 107 -3.11 -2.31 -4.81
N LEU A 108 -3.83 -1.28 -5.24
CA LEU A 108 -4.21 -0.15 -4.39
C LEU A 108 -5.56 -0.42 -3.74
N ARG A 109 -5.61 -0.42 -2.43
CA ARG A 109 -6.83 -0.43 -1.61
C ARG A 109 -7.00 0.90 -0.93
N LEU A 110 -8.01 1.66 -1.37
CA LEU A 110 -8.29 2.96 -0.81
C LEU A 110 -8.78 2.83 0.64
N PHE A 111 -8.13 3.59 1.53
CA PHE A 111 -8.39 3.58 2.96
C PHE A 111 -8.88 4.96 3.42
N MET A 112 -9.99 4.99 4.14
CA MET A 112 -10.59 6.23 4.63
C MET A 112 -9.95 6.62 5.96
N LEU A 113 -8.86 7.37 5.92
CA LEU A 113 -8.10 7.81 7.09
C LEU A 113 -8.84 8.93 7.83
N ASN A 114 -9.51 9.81 7.07
CA ASN A 114 -10.28 10.91 7.60
C ASN A 114 -11.44 11.30 6.64
N ALA A 115 -12.21 12.33 7.01
CA ALA A 115 -13.40 12.75 6.27
C ALA A 115 -13.13 13.26 4.84
N LEU A 116 -11.89 13.64 4.51
CA LEU A 116 -11.50 14.10 3.17
C LEU A 116 -11.34 12.93 2.20
N ASP A 117 -11.00 11.74 2.71
CA ASP A 117 -10.74 10.59 1.88
C ASP A 117 -12.00 10.04 1.19
N ILE A 118 -13.16 10.15 1.84
CA ILE A 118 -14.41 9.66 1.26
C ILE A 118 -14.73 10.36 -0.06
N PRO A 119 -14.88 11.71 -0.13
CA PRO A 119 -15.16 12.37 -1.40
C PRO A 119 -14.03 12.22 -2.42
N ALA A 120 -12.76 12.21 -1.98
CA ALA A 120 -11.63 11.98 -2.87
C ALA A 120 -11.69 10.57 -3.51
N ALA A 121 -11.94 9.53 -2.73
CA ALA A 121 -12.10 8.16 -3.19
C ALA A 121 -13.34 7.98 -4.08
N MET A 122 -14.47 8.62 -3.72
CA MET A 122 -15.68 8.60 -4.55
C MET A 122 -15.41 9.16 -5.95
N LEU A 123 -14.65 10.26 -6.05
CA LEU A 123 -14.27 10.88 -7.32
C LEU A 123 -13.22 10.07 -8.07
N ALA A 124 -12.17 9.60 -7.41
CA ALA A 124 -11.13 8.77 -8.04
C ALA A 124 -11.70 7.48 -8.64
N THR A 125 -12.75 6.93 -8.01
CA THR A 125 -13.44 5.70 -8.45
C THR A 125 -14.73 5.96 -9.22
N CYS A 126 -14.94 7.19 -9.69
CA CYS A 126 -16.15 7.59 -10.42
C CYS A 126 -16.13 7.16 -11.89
N GLY A 127 -14.94 6.94 -12.45
CA GLY A 127 -14.71 6.52 -13.84
C GLY A 127 -14.49 5.01 -13.98
N ALA A 128 -13.84 4.63 -15.06
CA ALA A 128 -13.45 3.25 -15.33
C ALA A 128 -12.38 2.77 -14.33
N PRO A 129 -12.35 1.48 -13.98
CA PRO A 129 -11.36 0.93 -13.04
C PRO A 129 -9.91 1.25 -13.41
N GLU A 130 -9.60 1.27 -14.69
CA GLU A 130 -8.26 1.55 -15.23
C GLU A 130 -7.77 2.97 -14.89
N SER A 131 -8.68 3.90 -14.64
CA SER A 131 -8.34 5.28 -14.29
C SER A 131 -8.01 5.48 -12.80
N VAL A 132 -8.37 4.54 -11.93
CA VAL A 132 -8.32 4.75 -10.48
C VAL A 132 -6.89 4.96 -9.98
N ILE A 133 -5.97 4.06 -10.34
CA ILE A 133 -4.56 4.18 -9.91
C ILE A 133 -3.92 5.46 -10.49
N PRO A 134 -3.99 5.74 -11.81
CA PRO A 134 -3.43 6.97 -12.36
C PRO A 134 -4.05 8.26 -11.79
N LEU A 135 -5.35 8.26 -11.49
CA LEU A 135 -6.00 9.42 -10.85
C LEU A 135 -5.55 9.59 -9.39
N SER A 136 -5.38 8.50 -8.67
CA SER A 136 -4.86 8.52 -7.29
C SER A 136 -3.44 9.07 -7.25
N GLU A 137 -2.57 8.63 -8.16
CA GLU A 137 -1.21 9.14 -8.31
C GLU A 137 -1.17 10.64 -8.59
N GLN A 138 -1.97 11.09 -9.55
CA GLN A 138 -2.08 12.51 -9.87
C GLN A 138 -2.67 13.30 -8.70
N PHE A 139 -3.60 12.72 -7.94
CA PHE A 139 -4.18 13.34 -6.76
C PHE A 139 -3.13 13.51 -5.66
N TRP A 140 -2.31 12.50 -5.40
CA TRP A 140 -1.21 12.60 -4.45
C TRP A 140 -0.20 13.69 -4.84
N ALA A 141 0.16 13.79 -6.11
CA ALA A 141 1.01 14.88 -6.60
C ALA A 141 0.36 16.26 -6.44
N TRP A 142 -0.96 16.35 -6.53
CA TRP A 142 -1.74 17.58 -6.37
C TRP A 142 -2.13 17.85 -4.90
N GLN A 143 -2.00 16.91 -4.00
CA GLN A 143 -2.44 16.95 -2.60
C GLN A 143 -2.04 18.25 -1.85
N PRO A 144 -0.85 18.85 -2.04
CA PRO A 144 -0.52 20.13 -1.41
C PRO A 144 -1.50 21.26 -1.76
N ASN A 145 -2.07 21.25 -2.97
CA ASN A 145 -3.09 22.24 -3.37
C ASN A 145 -4.41 22.03 -2.61
N MET A 146 -4.79 20.78 -2.36
CA MET A 146 -5.94 20.46 -1.51
C MET A 146 -5.80 21.11 -0.13
N PHE A 147 -4.66 20.92 0.51
CA PHE A 147 -4.42 21.50 1.86
C PHE A 147 -4.37 23.03 1.83
N THR A 148 -3.80 23.63 0.76
CA THR A 148 -3.81 25.08 0.55
C THR A 148 -5.23 25.62 0.44
N ASN A 149 -6.09 24.94 -0.35
CA ASN A 149 -7.50 25.29 -0.50
C ASN A 149 -8.26 25.22 0.84
N LEU A 150 -8.05 24.15 1.59
CA LEU A 150 -8.66 23.97 2.91
C LEU A 150 -8.23 25.07 3.90
N GLN A 151 -6.95 25.40 3.92
CA GLN A 151 -6.41 26.47 4.75
C GLN A 151 -7.02 27.83 4.37
N ALA A 152 -7.12 28.12 3.07
CA ALA A 152 -7.72 29.37 2.56
C ALA A 152 -9.22 29.44 2.87
N ALA A 153 -9.93 28.30 2.83
CA ALA A 153 -11.37 28.24 3.14
C ALA A 153 -11.68 28.45 4.63
N GLY A 154 -10.78 27.98 5.49
CA GLY A 154 -10.90 28.01 6.95
C GLY A 154 -11.81 26.92 7.53
N ASP A 155 -11.60 26.58 8.79
CA ASP A 155 -12.25 25.47 9.49
C ASP A 155 -13.78 25.58 9.53
N ALA A 156 -14.31 26.80 9.70
CA ALA A 156 -15.74 27.03 9.77
C ALA A 156 -16.47 26.59 8.48
N LYS A 157 -15.87 26.81 7.31
CA LYS A 157 -16.43 26.41 6.02
C LYS A 157 -16.40 24.90 5.84
N LEU A 158 -15.29 24.26 6.23
CA LEU A 158 -15.17 22.80 6.20
C LEU A 158 -16.17 22.13 7.18
N GLN A 159 -16.31 22.65 8.38
CA GLN A 159 -17.30 22.16 9.36
C GLN A 159 -18.73 22.32 8.84
N ALA A 160 -19.06 23.47 8.24
CA ALA A 160 -20.37 23.67 7.64
C ALA A 160 -20.65 22.65 6.54
N ALA A 161 -19.68 22.38 5.66
CA ALA A 161 -19.78 21.33 4.65
C ALA A 161 -19.98 19.94 5.27
N GLY A 162 -19.21 19.61 6.31
CA GLY A 162 -19.30 18.35 7.04
C GLY A 162 -20.63 18.10 7.75
N ASN A 163 -21.34 19.16 8.12
CA ASN A 163 -22.65 19.08 8.82
C ASN A 163 -23.85 18.92 7.87
N LEU A 164 -23.64 18.99 6.56
CA LEU A 164 -24.71 18.78 5.59
C LEU A 164 -25.22 17.32 5.59
N PRO A 165 -26.45 17.06 5.11
CA PRO A 165 -26.94 15.72 4.88
C PRO A 165 -25.97 14.87 4.04
N PRO A 166 -25.90 13.54 4.24
CA PRO A 166 -24.91 12.68 3.57
C PRO A 166 -24.85 12.85 2.05
N ASN A 167 -25.98 12.97 1.37
CA ASN A 167 -26.08 13.15 -0.08
C ASN A 167 -25.62 14.53 -0.59
N GLN A 168 -25.30 15.47 0.28
CA GLN A 168 -24.79 16.82 -0.05
C GLN A 168 -23.39 17.06 0.52
N ARG A 169 -23.08 16.39 1.63
CA ARG A 169 -21.84 16.57 2.39
C ARG A 169 -20.58 16.36 1.56
N PHE A 170 -20.54 15.26 0.81
CA PHE A 170 -19.33 14.89 0.06
C PHE A 170 -19.06 15.87 -1.07
N ALA A 171 -20.11 16.36 -1.76
CA ALA A 171 -19.96 17.41 -2.78
C ALA A 171 -19.48 18.72 -2.16
N ALA A 172 -19.99 19.10 -1.01
CA ALA A 172 -19.58 20.32 -0.32
C ALA A 172 -18.12 20.25 0.16
N ILE A 173 -17.69 19.11 0.73
CA ILE A 173 -16.28 18.90 1.12
C ILE A 173 -15.37 18.90 -0.10
N ALA A 174 -15.74 18.20 -1.17
CA ALA A 174 -14.96 18.18 -2.42
C ALA A 174 -14.77 19.59 -3.00
N ASN A 175 -15.83 20.41 -2.98
CA ASN A 175 -15.78 21.79 -3.45
C ASN A 175 -14.86 22.66 -2.58
N VAL A 176 -14.99 22.59 -1.24
CA VAL A 176 -14.12 23.34 -0.32
C VAL A 176 -12.66 23.00 -0.50
N ALA A 177 -12.36 21.73 -0.77
CA ALA A 177 -11.02 21.22 -0.97
C ALA A 177 -10.50 21.40 -2.43
N GLY A 178 -11.36 21.81 -3.39
CA GLY A 178 -11.02 21.97 -4.80
C GLY A 178 -10.90 20.65 -5.57
N MET A 179 -11.38 19.54 -4.99
CA MET A 179 -11.29 18.21 -5.60
C MET A 179 -12.15 18.10 -6.86
N ASP A 180 -13.33 18.72 -6.87
CA ASP A 180 -14.24 18.76 -8.01
C ASP A 180 -13.57 19.35 -9.26
N THR A 181 -12.82 20.43 -9.11
CA THR A 181 -12.04 21.04 -10.18
C THR A 181 -10.90 20.11 -10.63
N PHE A 182 -10.13 19.56 -9.68
CA PHE A 182 -9.04 18.65 -9.99
C PHE A 182 -9.49 17.44 -10.83
N PHE A 183 -10.57 16.78 -10.44
CA PHE A 183 -11.08 15.61 -11.16
C PHE A 183 -11.77 15.98 -12.48
N ALA A 184 -12.44 17.15 -12.57
CA ALA A 184 -13.03 17.62 -13.80
C ALA A 184 -11.97 17.87 -14.90
N GLU A 185 -10.83 18.43 -14.55
CA GLU A 185 -9.69 18.63 -15.45
C GLU A 185 -9.08 17.31 -15.94
N ARG A 186 -9.40 16.18 -15.27
CA ARG A 186 -8.89 14.83 -15.57
C ARG A 186 -9.95 13.88 -16.11
N GLY A 187 -11.04 14.45 -16.64
CA GLY A 187 -12.03 13.71 -17.41
C GLY A 187 -13.24 13.20 -16.62
N ILE A 188 -13.37 13.54 -15.33
CA ILE A 188 -14.60 13.27 -14.59
C ILE A 188 -15.57 14.45 -14.81
N ALA A 189 -16.56 14.26 -15.69
CA ALA A 189 -17.51 15.31 -16.01
C ALA A 189 -18.26 15.80 -14.75
N LYS A 190 -18.64 17.08 -14.73
CA LYS A 190 -19.25 17.71 -13.53
C LYS A 190 -20.53 17.03 -13.06
N ASP A 191 -21.39 16.64 -13.99
CA ASP A 191 -22.62 15.90 -13.72
C ASP A 191 -22.35 14.48 -13.20
N GLN A 192 -21.36 13.80 -13.76
CA GLN A 192 -20.86 12.53 -13.29
C GLN A 192 -20.30 12.63 -11.87
N ALA A 193 -19.44 13.63 -11.61
CA ALA A 193 -18.90 13.89 -10.27
C ALA A 193 -20.01 14.16 -9.24
N ALA A 194 -21.02 14.97 -9.62
CA ALA A 194 -22.16 15.27 -8.77
C ALA A 194 -22.97 13.99 -8.42
N ALA A 195 -23.23 13.12 -9.41
CA ALA A 195 -23.90 11.86 -9.20
C ALA A 195 -23.09 10.92 -8.30
N CYS A 196 -21.77 10.79 -8.53
CA CYS A 196 -20.89 9.99 -7.69
C CYS A 196 -20.86 10.48 -6.25
N LEU A 197 -20.73 11.79 -6.02
CA LEU A 197 -20.65 12.37 -4.68
C LEU A 197 -22.00 12.33 -3.92
N ALA A 198 -23.12 12.17 -4.61
CA ALA A 198 -24.42 11.96 -4.01
C ALA A 198 -24.70 10.49 -3.63
N ASP A 199 -23.87 9.55 -4.08
CA ASP A 199 -24.04 8.11 -3.82
C ASP A 199 -23.58 7.74 -2.41
N VAL A 200 -24.54 7.81 -1.46
CA VAL A 200 -24.32 7.41 -0.05
C VAL A 200 -23.98 5.92 0.07
N GLY A 201 -24.50 5.08 -0.83
CA GLY A 201 -24.20 3.65 -0.86
C GLY A 201 -22.71 3.40 -1.15
N LYS A 202 -22.12 4.11 -2.11
CA LYS A 202 -20.70 4.06 -2.40
C LYS A 202 -19.85 4.53 -1.22
N ALA A 203 -20.21 5.64 -0.59
CA ALA A 203 -19.52 6.13 0.61
C ALA A 203 -19.54 5.09 1.74
N THR A 204 -20.69 4.42 1.94
CA THR A 204 -20.82 3.32 2.92
C THR A 204 -19.92 2.15 2.56
N THR A 205 -19.87 1.76 1.27
CA THR A 205 -19.00 0.68 0.80
C THR A 205 -17.52 0.98 1.08
N LEU A 206 -17.04 2.18 0.78
CA LEU A 206 -15.66 2.62 1.05
C LEU A 206 -15.34 2.58 2.56
N SER A 207 -16.28 3.02 3.39
CA SER A 207 -16.13 2.96 4.86
C SER A 207 -16.06 1.51 5.35
N ASN A 208 -16.92 0.63 4.83
CA ASN A 208 -16.91 -0.81 5.18
C ASN A 208 -15.62 -1.51 4.73
N GLN A 209 -15.08 -1.14 3.57
CA GLN A 209 -13.78 -1.66 3.12
C GLN A 209 -12.65 -1.25 4.07
N THR A 210 -12.67 -0.02 4.57
CA THR A 210 -11.72 0.45 5.59
C THR A 210 -11.87 -0.33 6.89
N GLN A 211 -13.10 -0.56 7.35
CA GLN A 211 -13.34 -1.38 8.54
C GLN A 211 -12.84 -2.81 8.35
N ALA A 212 -13.12 -3.43 7.21
CA ALA A 212 -12.63 -4.76 6.89
C ALA A 212 -11.08 -4.82 6.82
N ALA A 213 -10.43 -3.74 6.34
CA ALA A 213 -8.98 -3.63 6.34
C ALA A 213 -8.41 -3.56 7.77
N ASN A 214 -9.05 -2.82 8.67
CA ASN A 214 -8.68 -2.79 10.09
C ASN A 214 -8.80 -4.18 10.73
N GLU A 215 -9.92 -4.87 10.51
CA GLU A 215 -10.21 -6.15 11.14
C GLU A 215 -9.37 -7.30 10.56
N LYS A 216 -9.35 -7.44 9.23
CA LYS A 216 -8.70 -8.56 8.54
C LYS A 216 -7.20 -8.41 8.39
N TYR A 217 -6.75 -7.17 8.13
CA TYR A 217 -5.35 -6.86 7.82
C TYR A 217 -4.66 -6.05 8.90
N GLN A 218 -5.36 -5.71 10.00
CA GLN A 218 -4.81 -4.91 11.11
C GLN A 218 -4.17 -3.60 10.63
N VAL A 219 -4.79 -2.95 9.64
CA VAL A 219 -4.34 -1.67 9.11
C VAL A 219 -4.75 -0.58 10.09
N SER A 220 -3.80 0.05 10.75
CA SER A 220 -4.03 1.14 11.71
C SER A 220 -3.65 2.52 11.17
N GLY A 221 -3.11 2.59 9.96
CA GLY A 221 -2.66 3.83 9.32
C GLY A 221 -2.20 3.58 7.89
N THR A 222 -1.84 4.66 7.19
CA THR A 222 -1.43 4.62 5.79
C THR A 222 -0.10 5.36 5.58
N PRO A 223 0.70 4.92 4.58
CA PRO A 223 0.50 3.70 3.82
C PRO A 223 0.79 2.46 4.65
N THR A 224 0.06 1.37 4.44
CA THR A 224 0.41 0.03 4.97
C THR A 224 0.55 -0.92 3.80
N PHE A 225 1.64 -1.68 3.78
CA PHE A 225 1.97 -2.57 2.67
C PHE A 225 1.92 -4.05 3.06
N TYR A 226 1.49 -4.86 2.09
CA TYR A 226 1.57 -6.31 2.16
C TYR A 226 2.32 -6.85 0.94
N LEU A 227 3.36 -7.62 1.17
CA LEU A 227 4.11 -8.32 0.13
C LEU A 227 3.90 -9.82 0.27
N ASN A 228 3.28 -10.46 -0.72
CA ASN A 228 2.93 -11.88 -0.70
C ASN A 228 2.23 -12.31 0.60
N GLY A 229 1.30 -11.48 1.09
CA GLY A 229 0.53 -11.72 2.31
C GLY A 229 1.26 -11.38 3.61
N LYS A 230 2.55 -11.00 3.57
CA LYS A 230 3.29 -10.55 4.75
C LYS A 230 3.11 -9.05 4.94
N ASN A 231 2.68 -8.64 6.12
CA ASN A 231 2.57 -7.23 6.50
C ASN A 231 3.97 -6.62 6.63
N LEU A 232 4.24 -5.56 5.87
CA LEU A 232 5.47 -4.76 5.96
C LEU A 232 5.27 -3.52 6.85
N GLN A 233 4.04 -3.32 7.34
CA GLN A 233 3.62 -2.14 8.07
C GLN A 233 3.78 -0.84 7.24
N THR A 234 4.07 0.29 7.86
CA THR A 234 4.41 1.51 7.17
C THR A 234 5.82 1.38 6.61
N ALA A 235 5.94 1.50 5.29
CA ALA A 235 7.20 1.34 4.60
C ALA A 235 7.40 2.48 3.58
N THR A 236 8.65 2.79 3.28
CA THR A 236 9.04 3.71 2.22
C THR A 236 9.45 2.95 0.95
N TRP A 237 9.55 3.64 -0.18
CA TRP A 237 10.03 3.02 -1.41
C TRP A 237 11.42 2.38 -1.25
N GLU A 238 12.31 3.05 -0.52
CA GLU A 238 13.67 2.57 -0.24
C GLU A 238 13.70 1.26 0.55
N THR A 239 12.62 0.95 1.28
CA THR A 239 12.47 -0.33 1.99
C THR A 239 11.70 -1.37 1.19
N VAL A 240 10.72 -0.97 0.40
CA VAL A 240 9.88 -1.88 -0.39
C VAL A 240 10.63 -2.42 -1.61
N GLU A 241 11.35 -1.56 -2.34
CA GLU A 241 12.03 -1.97 -3.57
C GLU A 241 13.04 -3.11 -3.36
N PRO A 242 13.95 -3.07 -2.36
CA PRO A 242 14.85 -4.20 -2.09
C PRO A 242 14.12 -5.50 -1.77
N LEU A 243 12.93 -5.43 -1.15
CA LEU A 243 12.12 -6.61 -0.87
C LEU A 243 11.51 -7.21 -2.14
N LEU A 244 11.04 -6.37 -3.08
CA LEU A 244 10.61 -6.84 -4.41
C LEU A 244 11.76 -7.53 -5.15
N GLN A 245 12.95 -6.93 -5.13
CA GLN A 245 14.14 -7.49 -5.75
C GLN A 245 14.55 -8.82 -5.09
N THR A 246 14.48 -8.90 -3.77
CA THR A 246 14.76 -10.13 -3.01
C THR A 246 13.74 -11.21 -3.30
N ALA A 247 12.47 -10.84 -3.54
CA ALA A 247 11.42 -11.77 -3.95
C ALA A 247 11.59 -12.30 -5.38
N GLY A 248 12.52 -11.77 -6.17
CA GLY A 248 12.85 -12.22 -7.52
C GLY A 248 12.47 -11.24 -8.64
N ALA A 249 12.08 -10.01 -8.33
CA ALA A 249 11.70 -8.99 -9.31
C ALA A 249 12.89 -8.26 -9.97
N ARG A 250 14.07 -8.89 -10.06
CA ARG A 250 15.28 -8.33 -10.66
C ARG A 250 15.34 -8.49 -12.16
#